data_88c8dc547b7e93a4f2369a5dc108656a
#
_entry.id   88c8dc547b7e93a4f2369a5dc108656a
#
_cell.length_a   1.000
_cell.length_b   1.000
_cell.length_c   1.000
_cell.angle_alpha   90.00
_cell.angle_beta   90.00
_cell.angle_gamma   90.00
#
_symmetry.space_group_name_H-M   'P 1'
#
loop_
_entity.id
_entity.type
_entity.pdbx_description
1 polymer ?
#
loop_
_entity_poly.entity_id
_entity_poly.type
_entity_poly.pdbx_seq_one_letter_code
_entity_poly.pdbx_strand_id
1 'polypeptide(L)' 'MALNKKQKKQIEAAKNKILRVRQLLNAARKQPDDPDDIPRLEAQIAQLEAEIEKIRNG' A
#
# COMPACT_ATOMS: atom_id res chain seq x y z
N MET A 1 -11.64 -19.66 3.87
CA MET A 1 -12.98 -19.10 3.65
C MET A 1 -12.97 -18.11 2.50
N ALA A 2 -14.06 -18.10 1.75
CA ALA A 2 -14.18 -17.14 0.66
C ALA A 2 -14.41 -15.74 1.20
N LEU A 3 -13.75 -14.76 0.58
CA LEU A 3 -13.93 -13.37 0.94
C LEU A 3 -15.29 -12.87 0.44
N ASN A 4 -15.98 -12.07 1.26
CA ASN A 4 -17.23 -11.47 0.82
C ASN A 4 -16.95 -10.25 -0.08
N LYS A 5 -18.00 -9.71 -0.68
CA LYS A 5 -17.86 -8.58 -1.62
C LYS A 5 -17.23 -7.36 -0.96
N LYS A 6 -17.57 -7.10 0.29
CA LYS A 6 -17.03 -5.96 1.03
C LYS A 6 -15.53 -6.10 1.25
N GLN A 7 -15.10 -7.30 1.64
CA GLN A 7 -13.69 -7.58 1.84
C GLN A 7 -12.89 -7.47 0.55
N LYS A 8 -13.42 -7.99 -0.55
CA LYS A 8 -12.79 -7.89 -1.85
C LYS A 8 -12.61 -6.43 -2.28
N LYS A 9 -13.62 -5.61 -2.06
CA LYS A 9 -13.55 -4.18 -2.38
C LYS A 9 -12.50 -3.47 -1.53
N GLN A 10 -12.42 -3.81 -0.24
CA GLN A 10 -11.42 -3.22 0.64
C GLN A 10 -10.01 -3.61 0.23
N ILE A 11 -9.80 -4.87 -0.15
CA ILE A 11 -8.49 -5.33 -0.61
C ILE A 11 -8.11 -4.62 -1.91
N GLU A 12 -9.06 -4.52 -2.84
CA GLU A 12 -8.81 -3.84 -4.11
C GLU A 12 -8.46 -2.38 -3.91
N ALA A 13 -9.19 -1.68 -3.05
CA ALA A 13 -8.90 -0.29 -2.74
C ALA A 13 -7.50 -0.14 -2.13
N ALA A 14 -7.12 -1.04 -1.23
CA ALA A 14 -5.80 -1.03 -0.63
C ALA A 14 -4.71 -1.30 -1.66
N LYS A 15 -4.93 -2.24 -2.58
CA LYS A 15 -3.99 -2.53 -3.66
C LYS A 15 -3.80 -1.33 -4.57
N ASN A 16 -4.88 -0.61 -4.88
CA ASN A 16 -4.79 0.60 -5.71
C ASN A 16 -3.98 1.69 -5.02
N LYS A 17 -4.16 1.83 -3.71
CA LYS A 17 -3.36 2.77 -2.93
C LYS A 17 -1.88 2.38 -2.93
N ILE A 18 -1.58 1.08 -2.81
CA ILE A 18 -0.21 0.59 -2.86
C ILE A 18 0.43 0.93 -4.19
N LEU A 19 -0.27 0.72 -5.29
CA LEU A 19 0.25 1.06 -6.62
C LEU A 19 0.59 2.54 -6.73
N ARG A 20 -0.30 3.39 -6.21
CA ARG A 20 -0.07 4.83 -6.23
C ARG A 20 1.14 5.22 -5.39
N VAL A 21 1.25 4.66 -4.19
CA VAL A 21 2.37 4.95 -3.31
C VAL A 21 3.68 4.42 -3.90
N ARG A 22 3.65 3.26 -4.55
CA ARG A 22 4.83 2.73 -5.24
C ARG A 22 5.32 3.65 -6.35
N GLN A 23 4.40 4.24 -7.11
CA GLN A 23 4.76 5.20 -8.14
C GLN A 23 5.44 6.42 -7.53
N LEU A 24 4.91 6.92 -6.41
CA LEU A 24 5.53 8.02 -5.70
C LEU A 24 6.90 7.63 -5.16
N LEU A 25 7.03 6.41 -4.64
CA LEU A 25 8.30 5.91 -4.14
C LEU A 25 9.35 5.83 -5.24
N ASN A 26 8.97 5.32 -6.42
CA ASN A 26 9.89 5.25 -7.55
C ASN A 26 10.35 6.63 -7.98
N ALA A 27 9.44 7.60 -8.01
CA ALA A 27 9.79 8.97 -8.34
C ALA A 27 10.72 9.57 -7.30
N ALA A 28 10.47 9.30 -6.01
CA ALA A 28 11.31 9.80 -4.93
C ALA A 28 12.72 9.21 -4.98
N ARG A 29 12.84 7.95 -5.41
CA ARG A 29 14.16 7.31 -5.56
C ARG A 29 14.95 7.90 -6.72
N LYS A 30 14.26 8.27 -7.79
CA LYS A 30 14.93 8.86 -8.96
C LYS A 30 15.37 10.30 -8.70
N GLN A 31 14.55 11.05 -7.99
CA GLN A 31 14.86 12.44 -7.66
C GLN A 31 14.57 12.67 -6.18
N PRO A 32 15.50 12.30 -5.30
CA PRO A 32 15.27 12.42 -3.85
C PRO A 32 15.42 13.86 -3.38
N ASP A 33 14.35 14.64 -3.53
CA ASP A 33 14.31 16.00 -3.00
C ASP A 33 14.29 15.99 -1.47
N ASP A 34 13.62 15.00 -0.90
CA ASP A 34 13.54 14.83 0.55
C ASP A 34 13.82 13.35 0.87
N PRO A 35 14.98 13.04 1.46
CA PRO A 35 15.33 11.65 1.76
C PRO A 35 14.39 10.98 2.76
N ASP A 36 13.63 11.77 3.55
CA ASP A 36 12.67 11.21 4.50
C ASP A 36 11.41 10.67 3.81
N ASP A 37 11.16 11.08 2.57
CA ASP A 37 10.00 10.59 1.82
C ASP A 37 10.10 9.09 1.53
N ILE A 38 11.32 8.60 1.28
CA ILE A 38 11.50 7.19 0.91
C ILE A 38 11.05 6.26 2.04
N PRO A 39 11.59 6.39 3.28
CA PRO A 39 11.12 5.51 4.36
C PRO A 39 9.65 5.73 4.72
N ARG A 40 9.14 6.94 4.55
CA ARG A 40 7.74 7.24 4.82
C ARG A 40 6.83 6.50 3.85
N LEU A 41 7.16 6.52 2.56
CA LEU A 41 6.38 5.84 1.54
C LEU A 41 6.48 4.31 1.70
N GLU A 42 7.65 3.81 2.03
CA GLU A 42 7.83 2.39 2.30
C GLU A 42 6.98 1.94 3.49
N ALA A 43 6.92 2.75 4.54
CA ALA A 43 6.10 2.46 5.71
C ALA A 43 4.61 2.44 5.35
N GLN A 44 4.16 3.34 4.48
CA GLN A 44 2.77 3.33 4.00
C GLN A 44 2.44 2.06 3.25
N ILE A 45 3.33 1.60 2.39
CA ILE A 45 3.13 0.36 1.64
C ILE A 45 3.03 -0.82 2.60
N ALA A 46 3.94 -0.91 3.56
CA ALA A 46 3.93 -1.98 4.55
C ALA A 46 2.63 -1.98 5.36
N GLN A 47 2.15 -0.80 5.73
CA GLN A 47 0.91 -0.66 6.48
C GLN A 47 -0.30 -1.13 5.67
N LEU A 48 -0.35 -0.77 4.39
CA LEU A 48 -1.43 -1.19 3.51
C LEU A 48 -1.40 -2.69 3.28
N GLU A 49 -0.22 -3.27 3.12
CA GLU A 49 -0.06 -4.71 2.97
C GLU A 49 -0.54 -5.44 4.23
N ALA A 50 -0.23 -4.89 5.40
CA ALA A 50 -0.69 -5.46 6.67
C ALA A 50 -2.21 -5.40 6.78
N GLU A 51 -2.83 -4.33 6.31
CA GLU A 51 -4.28 -4.21 6.29
C GLU A 51 -4.93 -5.26 5.39
N ILE A 52 -4.34 -5.49 4.21
CA ILE A 52 -4.82 -6.52 3.28
C ILE A 52 -4.77 -7.88 3.95
N GLU A 53 -3.66 -8.20 4.60
CA GLU A 53 -3.48 -9.47 5.27
C GLU A 53 -4.48 -9.65 6.40
N LYS A 54 -4.74 -8.59 7.16
CA LYS A 54 -5.74 -8.60 8.22
C LYS A 54 -7.13 -8.92 7.67
N ILE A 55 -7.49 -8.33 6.54
CA ILE A 55 -8.79 -8.58 5.91
C ILE A 55 -8.88 -10.03 5.43
N ARG A 56 -7.80 -10.54 4.86
CA ARG A 56 -7.76 -11.93 4.38
C ARG A 56 -7.91 -12.94 5.52
N ASN A 57 -7.26 -12.66 6.64
CA ASN A 57 -7.22 -13.59 7.77
C ASN A 57 -8.35 -13.37 8.76
N GLY A 58 -9.00 -12.23 8.67
CA GLY A 58 -10.14 -11.91 9.51
C GLY A 58 -11.45 -12.37 8.90
#